data_c337cedc096819e1ce9ad99177b05804
#
_entry.id   c337cedc096819e1ce9ad99177b05804
#
_cell.length_a   1.000
_cell.length_b   1.000
_cell.length_c   1.000
_cell.angle_alpha   90.00
_cell.angle_beta   90.00
_cell.angle_gamma   90.00
#
_symmetry.space_group_name_H-M   'P 1'
#
loop_
_entity.id
_entity.type
_entity.pdbx_description
1 polymer ?
#
loop_
_entity_poly.entity_id
_entity_poly.type
_entity_poly.pdbx_seq_one_letter_code
_entity_poly.pdbx_strand_id
1 'polypeptide(L)'
;LAEDIRNEVHSYYYLADIITKGVAYHMGYLPATIRVRIELLYKKGSIKTLFCTSTLLEGVNLPADNLFITSHKNGGDMGPVDFRNLMGRVGRIEFNLYGNVFLVAIKWRTNKERFLSLLKEEIEPQKLSLVTALSDEQKEKIVRTLESGNTELLKEPDQSPNEYSLIRKFS
;
A
#
# COMPACT_ATOMS: atom_id res chain seq x y z
N LEU A 1 -8.98 23.25 -7.53
CA LEU A 1 -7.86 22.56 -6.88
C LEU A 1 -6.53 23.32 -7.05
N ALA A 2 -6.19 23.86 -8.23
CA ALA A 2 -4.96 24.65 -8.39
C ALA A 2 -4.92 25.86 -7.43
N GLU A 3 -6.05 26.52 -7.27
CA GLU A 3 -6.19 27.65 -6.35
C GLU A 3 -6.06 27.21 -4.88
N ASP A 4 -6.69 26.09 -4.50
CA ASP A 4 -6.57 25.56 -3.15
C ASP A 4 -5.13 25.16 -2.83
N ILE A 5 -4.43 24.55 -3.79
CA ILE A 5 -3.01 24.23 -3.63
C ILE A 5 -2.17 25.49 -3.37
N ARG A 6 -2.44 26.58 -4.09
CA ARG A 6 -1.74 27.85 -3.87
C ARG A 6 -2.04 28.46 -2.51
N ASN A 7 -3.27 28.29 -2.02
CA ASN A 7 -3.72 28.82 -0.74
C ASN A 7 -3.28 27.96 0.44
N GLU A 8 -3.40 26.63 0.32
CA GLU A 8 -3.16 25.68 1.43
C GLU A 8 -1.69 25.24 1.56
N VAL A 9 -0.93 25.24 0.44
CA VAL A 9 0.46 24.77 0.42
C VAL A 9 1.43 25.94 0.23
N HIS A 10 1.43 26.54 -0.96
CA HIS A 10 2.25 27.70 -1.27
C HIS A 10 1.84 28.33 -2.61
N SER A 11 1.89 29.66 -2.72
CA SER A 11 1.47 30.40 -3.93
C SER A 11 2.23 29.99 -5.21
N TYR A 12 3.49 29.61 -5.10
CA TYR A 12 4.35 29.14 -6.20
C TYR A 12 4.53 27.61 -6.22
N TYR A 13 3.58 26.86 -5.64
CA TYR A 13 3.74 25.41 -5.61
C TYR A 13 3.50 24.80 -6.99
N TYR A 14 4.53 24.20 -7.57
CA TYR A 14 4.56 23.71 -8.94
C TYR A 14 3.38 22.77 -9.32
N LEU A 15 2.85 22.03 -8.36
CA LEU A 15 1.68 21.17 -8.58
C LEU A 15 0.47 21.96 -9.10
N ALA A 16 0.28 23.20 -8.65
CA ALA A 16 -0.82 24.04 -9.10
C ALA A 16 -0.76 24.35 -10.60
N ASP A 17 0.44 24.42 -11.16
CA ASP A 17 0.64 24.71 -12.58
C ASP A 17 0.47 23.49 -13.47
N ILE A 18 0.97 22.31 -13.02
CA ILE A 18 0.89 21.09 -13.82
C ILE A 18 -0.50 20.46 -13.78
N ILE A 19 -1.26 20.66 -12.70
CA ILE A 19 -2.59 20.06 -12.57
C ILE A 19 -3.59 20.62 -13.59
N THR A 20 -3.42 21.88 -13.99
CA THR A 20 -4.22 22.50 -15.07
C THR A 20 -3.95 21.86 -16.43
N LYS A 21 -2.82 21.18 -16.58
CA LYS A 21 -2.41 20.44 -17.79
C LYS A 21 -2.80 18.96 -17.75
N GLY A 22 -3.56 18.54 -16.73
CA GLY A 22 -3.96 17.13 -16.54
C GLY A 22 -2.84 16.24 -16.02
N VAL A 23 -1.82 16.81 -15.39
CA VAL A 23 -0.69 16.11 -14.78
C VAL A 23 -0.67 16.39 -13.29
N ALA A 24 -0.43 15.39 -12.47
CA ALA A 24 -0.26 15.58 -11.03
C ALA A 24 0.80 14.64 -10.47
N TYR A 25 1.15 14.85 -9.22
CA TYR A 25 1.91 13.89 -8.42
C TYR A 25 1.22 13.65 -7.08
N HIS A 26 1.36 12.43 -6.57
CA HIS A 26 0.79 11.96 -5.32
C HIS A 26 1.91 11.45 -4.42
N MET A 27 2.09 12.07 -3.28
CA MET A 27 3.13 11.73 -2.31
C MET A 27 2.62 11.97 -0.88
N GLY A 28 3.20 11.25 0.09
CA GLY A 28 2.78 11.30 1.49
C GLY A 28 2.86 12.68 2.16
N TYR A 29 3.75 13.55 1.68
CA TYR A 29 3.94 14.90 2.24
C TYR A 29 2.87 15.91 1.80
N LEU A 30 2.03 15.59 0.81
CA LEU A 30 0.91 16.44 0.46
C LEU A 30 -0.18 16.38 1.53
N PRO A 31 -0.87 17.51 1.83
CA PRO A 31 -2.05 17.50 2.68
C PRO A 31 -3.07 16.44 2.22
N ALA A 32 -3.71 15.78 3.18
CA ALA A 32 -4.68 14.70 2.88
C ALA A 32 -5.83 15.18 1.99
N THR A 33 -6.32 16.40 2.20
CA THR A 33 -7.36 17.06 1.40
C THR A 33 -6.96 17.16 -0.07
N ILE A 34 -5.73 17.57 -0.33
CA ILE A 34 -5.18 17.71 -1.70
C ILE A 34 -5.03 16.32 -2.34
N ARG A 35 -4.51 15.32 -1.60
CA ARG A 35 -4.35 13.94 -2.10
C ARG A 35 -5.69 13.36 -2.55
N VAL A 36 -6.71 13.40 -1.70
CA VAL A 36 -8.06 12.89 -2.01
C VAL A 36 -8.64 13.57 -3.25
N ARG A 37 -8.45 14.88 -3.41
CA ARG A 37 -8.95 15.61 -4.59
C ARG A 37 -8.20 15.24 -5.87
N ILE A 38 -6.89 15.00 -5.79
CA ILE A 38 -6.11 14.48 -6.93
C ILE A 38 -6.65 13.11 -7.35
N GLU A 39 -6.90 12.20 -6.40
CA GLU A 39 -7.45 10.88 -6.65
C GLU A 39 -8.82 10.95 -7.34
N LEU A 40 -9.71 11.82 -6.86
CA LEU A 40 -11.03 12.02 -7.47
C LEU A 40 -10.92 12.56 -8.90
N LEU A 41 -10.03 13.53 -9.16
CA LEU A 41 -9.82 14.07 -10.50
C LEU A 41 -9.17 13.05 -11.45
N TYR A 42 -8.29 12.21 -10.93
CA TYR A 42 -7.72 11.10 -11.69
C TYR A 42 -8.80 10.07 -12.07
N LYS A 43 -9.61 9.63 -11.12
CA LYS A 43 -10.75 8.71 -11.38
C LYS A 43 -11.75 9.28 -12.38
N LYS A 44 -11.96 10.60 -12.38
CA LYS A 44 -12.81 11.30 -13.36
C LYS A 44 -12.14 11.50 -14.73
N GLY A 45 -10.87 11.13 -14.88
CA GLY A 45 -10.12 11.32 -16.12
C GLY A 45 -9.69 12.76 -16.40
N SER A 46 -9.87 13.69 -15.46
CA SER A 46 -9.37 15.07 -15.58
C SER A 46 -7.86 15.15 -15.43
N ILE A 47 -7.28 14.27 -14.60
CA ILE A 47 -5.85 14.04 -14.53
C ILE A 47 -5.57 12.77 -15.32
N LYS A 48 -4.73 12.87 -16.35
CA LYS A 48 -4.38 11.74 -17.23
C LYS A 48 -3.05 11.12 -16.88
N THR A 49 -2.17 11.87 -16.25
CA THR A 49 -0.83 11.40 -15.85
C THR A 49 -0.60 11.68 -14.37
N LEU A 50 -0.33 10.62 -13.62
CA LEU A 50 -0.10 10.70 -12.19
C LEU A 50 1.26 10.11 -11.83
N PHE A 51 2.14 10.92 -11.26
CA PHE A 51 3.41 10.48 -10.68
C PHE A 51 3.19 10.14 -9.20
N CYS A 52 3.59 8.96 -8.78
CA CYS A 52 3.39 8.52 -7.41
C CYS A 52 4.68 8.02 -6.76
N THR A 53 4.78 8.23 -5.47
CA THR A 53 5.71 7.47 -4.62
C THR A 53 5.03 6.16 -4.20
N SER A 54 5.63 5.44 -3.25
CA SER A 54 5.07 4.22 -2.66
C SER A 54 3.67 4.35 -2.05
N THR A 55 3.14 5.56 -1.93
CA THR A 55 1.76 5.81 -1.47
C THR A 55 0.70 5.09 -2.29
N LEU A 56 1.00 4.72 -3.54
CA LEU A 56 0.12 3.86 -4.34
C LEU A 56 0.00 2.43 -3.81
N LEU A 57 0.98 1.93 -3.07
CA LEU A 57 0.94 0.60 -2.45
C LEU A 57 -0.03 0.56 -1.28
N GLU A 58 -0.20 1.68 -0.59
CA GLU A 58 -0.94 1.81 0.66
C GLU A 58 -2.39 2.26 0.44
N GLY A 59 -3.27 1.32 0.08
CA GLY A 59 -4.72 1.52 0.21
C GLY A 59 -5.43 2.38 -0.85
N VAL A 60 -4.71 3.04 -1.77
CA VAL A 60 -5.35 3.87 -2.79
C VAL A 60 -5.70 3.05 -4.02
N ASN A 61 -6.98 3.00 -4.37
CA ASN A 61 -7.47 2.30 -5.54
C ASN A 61 -7.53 3.25 -6.75
N LEU A 62 -6.42 3.34 -7.50
CA LEU A 62 -6.33 4.13 -8.73
C LEU A 62 -6.01 3.19 -9.90
N PRO A 63 -7.00 2.88 -10.75
CA PRO A 63 -6.78 2.08 -11.94
C PRO A 63 -5.97 2.86 -12.97
N ALA A 64 -5.13 2.16 -13.73
CA ALA A 64 -4.33 2.75 -14.79
C ALA A 64 -4.36 1.85 -16.04
N ASP A 65 -4.37 2.45 -17.23
CA ASP A 65 -4.19 1.74 -18.49
C ASP A 65 -2.72 1.40 -18.72
N ASN A 66 -1.84 2.30 -18.34
CA ASN A 66 -0.40 2.16 -18.45
C ASN A 66 0.28 2.50 -17.13
N LEU A 67 1.08 1.59 -16.63
CA LEU A 67 1.87 1.76 -15.40
C LEU A 67 3.37 1.72 -15.74
N PHE A 68 4.09 2.77 -15.36
CA PHE A 68 5.53 2.86 -15.51
C PHE A 68 6.19 2.73 -14.16
N ILE A 69 6.89 1.62 -13.92
CA ILE A 69 7.61 1.38 -12.67
C ILE A 69 9.07 1.80 -12.86
N THR A 70 9.46 2.85 -12.18
CA THR A 70 10.78 3.47 -12.31
C THR A 70 11.74 3.15 -11.17
N SER A 71 11.28 2.42 -10.15
CA SER A 71 12.10 2.00 -9.01
C SER A 71 11.60 0.67 -8.45
N HIS A 72 12.54 -0.18 -8.05
CA HIS A 72 12.27 -1.41 -7.31
C HIS A 72 12.38 -1.21 -5.78
N LYS A 73 12.51 0.03 -5.33
CA LYS A 73 12.69 0.37 -3.91
C LYS A 73 11.48 1.08 -3.33
N ASN A 74 11.13 0.69 -2.11
CA ASN A 74 10.11 1.32 -1.28
C ASN A 74 10.60 1.36 0.17
N GLY A 75 11.43 2.38 0.52
CA GLY A 75 12.12 2.42 1.81
C GLY A 75 13.26 1.39 1.96
N GLY A 76 13.17 0.28 1.24
CA GLY A 76 14.11 -0.82 1.06
C GLY A 76 13.87 -1.46 -0.29
N ASP A 77 14.40 -2.65 -0.55
CA ASP A 77 14.06 -3.42 -1.75
C ASP A 77 12.61 -3.90 -1.65
N MET A 78 11.85 -3.67 -2.72
CA MET A 78 10.46 -4.10 -2.84
C MET A 78 10.38 -5.64 -2.85
N GLY A 79 9.45 -6.17 -2.06
CA GLY A 79 9.16 -7.61 -2.06
C GLY A 79 8.29 -8.03 -3.27
N PRO A 80 8.24 -9.33 -3.60
CA PRO A 80 7.44 -9.83 -4.72
C PRO A 80 5.94 -9.56 -4.55
N VAL A 81 5.43 -9.56 -3.33
CA VAL A 81 4.01 -9.27 -3.02
C VAL A 81 3.68 -7.82 -3.36
N ASP A 82 4.49 -6.85 -2.89
CA ASP A 82 4.27 -5.43 -3.16
C ASP A 82 4.40 -5.13 -4.65
N PHE A 83 5.36 -5.77 -5.31
CA PHE A 83 5.57 -5.61 -6.74
C PHE A 83 4.37 -6.12 -7.55
N ARG A 84 3.81 -7.29 -7.21
CA ARG A 84 2.60 -7.81 -7.86
C ARG A 84 1.35 -7.00 -7.53
N ASN A 85 1.21 -6.51 -6.29
CA ASN A 85 0.15 -5.59 -5.90
C ASN A 85 0.19 -4.30 -6.72
N LEU A 86 1.39 -3.78 -7.00
CA LEU A 86 1.58 -2.61 -7.84
C LEU A 86 1.16 -2.91 -9.29
N MET A 87 1.61 -4.02 -9.86
CA MET A 87 1.21 -4.45 -11.21
C MET A 87 -0.30 -4.71 -11.31
N GLY A 88 -0.93 -5.24 -10.26
CA GLY A 88 -2.37 -5.48 -10.19
C GLY A 88 -3.24 -4.22 -10.17
N ARG A 89 -2.64 -3.02 -10.25
CA ARG A 89 -3.36 -1.76 -10.45
C ARG A 89 -3.77 -1.51 -11.90
N VAL A 90 -3.28 -2.31 -12.82
CA VAL A 90 -3.49 -2.20 -14.26
C VAL A 90 -4.53 -3.24 -14.72
N GLY A 91 -5.38 -2.87 -15.68
CA GLY A 91 -6.33 -3.82 -16.29
C GLY A 91 -7.45 -4.27 -15.36
N ARG A 92 -8.15 -3.35 -14.71
CA ARG A 92 -9.31 -3.70 -13.87
C ARG A 92 -10.59 -3.76 -14.68
N ILE A 93 -11.39 -4.80 -14.46
CA ILE A 93 -12.63 -5.13 -15.19
C ILE A 93 -13.62 -3.95 -15.26
N GLU A 94 -13.65 -3.09 -14.21
CA GLU A 94 -14.54 -1.92 -14.17
C GLU A 94 -14.16 -0.80 -15.16
N PHE A 95 -12.90 -0.79 -15.64
CA PHE A 95 -12.37 0.30 -16.47
C PHE A 95 -11.83 -0.22 -17.80
N ASN A 96 -10.90 -1.18 -17.77
CA ASN A 96 -10.32 -1.82 -18.95
C ASN A 96 -9.86 -3.24 -18.60
N LEU A 97 -10.17 -4.22 -19.47
CA LEU A 97 -9.76 -5.61 -19.30
C LEU A 97 -8.25 -5.82 -19.40
N TYR A 98 -7.56 -4.91 -20.07
CA TYR A 98 -6.13 -4.99 -20.36
C TYR A 98 -5.43 -3.69 -19.98
N GLY A 99 -4.17 -3.81 -19.59
CA GLY A 99 -3.30 -2.68 -19.37
C GLY A 99 -1.84 -3.08 -19.50
N ASN A 100 -0.98 -2.08 -19.64
CA ASN A 100 0.43 -2.29 -19.86
C ASN A 100 1.25 -1.92 -18.64
N VAL A 101 2.20 -2.76 -18.28
CA VAL A 101 3.20 -2.47 -17.24
C VAL A 101 4.57 -2.33 -17.90
N PHE A 102 5.17 -1.18 -17.74
CA PHE A 102 6.48 -0.85 -18.26
C PHE A 102 7.50 -0.77 -17.13
N LEU A 103 8.50 -1.62 -17.15
CA LEU A 103 9.63 -1.59 -16.23
C LEU A 103 10.70 -0.68 -16.80
N VAL A 104 10.85 0.51 -16.23
CA VAL A 104 11.75 1.54 -16.77
C VAL A 104 13.10 1.48 -16.07
N ALA A 105 14.13 1.04 -16.79
CA ALA A 105 15.48 1.05 -16.29
C ALA A 105 16.07 2.47 -16.34
N ILE A 106 16.25 3.09 -15.18
CA ILE A 106 16.95 4.36 -15.03
C ILE A 106 18.37 4.05 -14.56
N LYS A 107 19.39 4.41 -15.36
CA LYS A 107 20.82 4.03 -15.22
C LYS A 107 21.38 4.00 -13.77
N TRP A 108 20.82 4.76 -12.84
CA TRP A 108 21.36 4.94 -11.47
C TRP A 108 20.42 4.44 -10.37
N ARG A 109 19.17 4.05 -10.73
CA ARG A 109 18.11 3.76 -9.77
C ARG A 109 17.50 2.37 -9.88
N THR A 110 17.70 1.70 -11.03
CA THR A 110 17.03 0.44 -11.29
C THR A 110 18.01 -0.61 -11.82
N ASN A 111 17.93 -1.78 -11.21
CA ASN A 111 18.59 -2.96 -11.71
C ASN A 111 17.58 -3.79 -12.52
N LYS A 112 17.83 -3.99 -13.81
CA LYS A 112 17.01 -4.82 -14.70
C LYS A 112 16.87 -6.24 -14.17
N GLU A 113 17.94 -6.80 -13.65
CA GLU A 113 17.97 -8.16 -13.10
C GLU A 113 17.06 -8.27 -11.89
N ARG A 114 17.01 -7.23 -11.03
CA ARG A 114 16.12 -7.21 -9.87
C ARG A 114 14.66 -7.18 -10.29
N PHE A 115 14.26 -6.40 -11.30
CA PHE A 115 12.91 -6.45 -11.84
C PHE A 115 12.54 -7.84 -12.38
N LEU A 116 13.46 -8.48 -13.10
CA LEU A 116 13.23 -9.81 -13.63
C LEU A 116 13.13 -10.87 -12.51
N SER A 117 13.92 -10.72 -11.44
CA SER A 117 13.79 -11.61 -10.28
C SER A 117 12.42 -11.44 -9.60
N LEU A 118 11.96 -10.21 -9.33
CA LEU A 118 10.67 -9.92 -8.74
C LEU A 118 9.49 -10.50 -9.54
N LEU A 119 9.61 -10.55 -10.87
CA LEU A 119 8.59 -11.18 -11.72
C LEU A 119 8.56 -12.71 -11.57
N LYS A 120 9.71 -13.33 -11.32
CA LYS A 120 9.87 -14.79 -11.25
C LYS A 120 9.73 -15.35 -9.84
N GLU A 121 9.95 -14.53 -8.81
CA GLU A 121 9.88 -14.96 -7.42
C GLU A 121 8.46 -15.47 -7.11
N GLU A 122 8.38 -16.68 -6.57
CA GLU A 122 7.12 -17.22 -6.06
C GLU A 122 6.72 -16.48 -4.79
N ILE A 123 5.42 -16.25 -4.64
CA ILE A 123 4.88 -15.68 -3.41
C ILE A 123 4.66 -16.84 -2.45
N GLU A 124 5.45 -16.89 -1.39
CA GLU A 124 5.15 -17.80 -0.29
C GLU A 124 3.79 -17.45 0.32
N PRO A 125 2.98 -18.46 0.68
CA PRO A 125 1.73 -18.24 1.39
C PRO A 125 2.01 -17.39 2.65
N GLN A 126 1.38 -16.24 2.74
CA GLN A 126 1.51 -15.40 3.93
C GLN A 126 0.87 -16.14 5.11
N LYS A 127 1.69 -16.58 6.05
CA LYS A 127 1.19 -17.06 7.34
C LYS A 127 0.68 -15.86 8.12
N LEU A 128 -0.55 -15.93 8.58
CA LEU A 128 -1.09 -14.91 9.50
C LEU A 128 -0.12 -14.79 10.68
N SER A 129 0.34 -13.61 10.97
CA SER A 129 1.29 -13.34 12.07
C SER A 129 0.77 -13.83 13.44
N LEU A 130 -0.55 -13.91 13.59
CA LEU A 130 -1.25 -14.52 14.73
C LEU A 130 -0.95 -16.02 14.90
N VAL A 131 -0.71 -16.75 13.81
CA VAL A 131 -0.54 -18.21 13.86
C VAL A 131 0.93 -18.60 14.06
N THR A 132 1.87 -17.74 13.63
CA THR A 132 3.30 -18.07 13.64
C THR A 132 4.02 -17.69 14.93
N ALA A 133 3.44 -16.81 15.75
CA ALA A 133 4.06 -16.32 16.98
C ALA A 133 3.65 -17.10 18.24
N LEU A 134 2.70 -18.04 18.14
CA LEU A 134 2.17 -18.77 19.28
C LEU A 134 2.55 -20.25 19.22
N SER A 135 3.01 -20.81 20.35
CA SER A 135 3.14 -22.25 20.52
C SER A 135 1.76 -22.92 20.49
N ASP A 136 1.70 -24.23 20.23
CA ASP A 136 0.42 -24.95 20.21
C ASP A 136 -0.27 -24.95 21.58
N GLU A 137 0.50 -24.97 22.67
CA GLU A 137 -0.02 -24.80 24.04
C GLU A 137 -0.67 -23.41 24.24
N GLN A 138 -0.05 -22.36 23.73
CA GLN A 138 -0.59 -21.00 23.80
C GLN A 138 -1.90 -20.84 23.00
N LYS A 139 -1.96 -21.49 21.84
CA LYS A 139 -3.20 -21.51 21.03
C LYS A 139 -4.33 -22.22 21.78
N GLU A 140 -4.06 -23.35 22.36
CA GLU A 140 -5.04 -24.14 23.12
C GLU A 140 -5.54 -23.38 24.35
N LYS A 141 -4.64 -22.69 25.07
CA LYS A 141 -4.99 -21.81 26.19
C LYS A 141 -5.90 -20.67 25.77
N ILE A 142 -5.60 -20.01 24.64
CA ILE A 142 -6.43 -18.93 24.10
C ILE A 142 -7.82 -19.44 23.73
N VAL A 143 -7.90 -20.58 23.01
CA VAL A 143 -9.18 -21.17 22.61
C VAL A 143 -10.03 -21.51 23.85
N ARG A 144 -9.46 -22.19 24.85
CA ARG A 144 -10.18 -22.51 26.11
C ARG A 144 -10.66 -21.25 26.86
N THR A 145 -9.84 -20.18 26.87
CA THR A 145 -10.22 -18.90 27.51
C THR A 145 -11.40 -18.25 26.77
N LEU A 146 -11.37 -18.25 25.43
CA LEU A 146 -12.47 -17.72 24.63
C LEU A 146 -13.77 -18.54 24.75
N GLU A 147 -13.65 -19.89 24.77
CA GLU A 147 -14.80 -20.79 24.92
C GLU A 147 -15.43 -20.72 26.30
N SER A 148 -14.63 -20.56 27.35
CA SER A 148 -15.13 -20.47 28.73
C SER A 148 -15.76 -19.13 29.09
N GLY A 149 -15.47 -18.06 28.31
CA GLY A 149 -15.88 -16.68 28.61
C GLY A 149 -15.26 -16.15 29.93
N ASN A 150 -14.31 -16.88 30.50
CA ASN A 150 -13.73 -16.53 31.80
C ASN A 150 -12.55 -15.56 31.64
N THR A 151 -12.83 -14.27 31.78
CA THR A 151 -11.83 -13.19 31.69
C THR A 151 -10.86 -13.15 32.87
N GLU A 152 -11.11 -13.90 33.94
CA GLU A 152 -10.19 -13.96 35.10
C GLU A 152 -8.89 -14.68 34.78
N LEU A 153 -8.90 -15.62 33.81
CA LEU A 153 -7.69 -16.24 33.28
C LEU A 153 -6.74 -15.23 32.59
N LEU A 154 -7.21 -14.04 32.27
CA LEU A 154 -6.42 -12.93 31.73
C LEU A 154 -5.55 -12.22 32.77
N LYS A 155 -5.76 -12.49 34.06
CA LYS A 155 -5.09 -11.80 35.18
C LYS A 155 -3.89 -12.57 35.74
N GLU A 156 -3.53 -13.70 35.15
CA GLU A 156 -2.36 -14.46 35.59
C GLU A 156 -1.05 -13.70 35.35
N PRO A 157 -0.16 -13.60 36.37
CA PRO A 157 1.03 -12.77 36.33
C PRO A 157 2.12 -13.23 35.33
N ASP A 158 1.99 -14.44 34.78
CA ASP A 158 2.95 -15.03 33.82
C ASP A 158 2.55 -14.89 32.36
N GLN A 159 1.50 -14.13 32.04
CA GLN A 159 1.13 -13.93 30.64
C GLN A 159 2.06 -12.96 29.93
N SER A 160 2.57 -13.39 28.77
CA SER A 160 3.34 -12.48 27.92
C SER A 160 2.42 -11.32 27.43
N PRO A 161 2.95 -10.10 27.28
CA PRO A 161 2.19 -8.96 26.76
C PRO A 161 1.49 -9.25 25.43
N ASN A 162 2.04 -10.18 24.64
CA ASN A 162 1.48 -10.59 23.35
C ASN A 162 0.22 -11.45 23.49
N GLU A 163 0.16 -12.37 24.47
CA GLU A 163 -1.02 -13.20 24.74
C GLU A 163 -2.20 -12.36 25.20
N TYR A 164 -1.98 -11.43 26.12
CA TYR A 164 -3.00 -10.50 26.59
C TYR A 164 -3.57 -9.63 25.47
N SER A 165 -2.70 -9.10 24.59
CA SER A 165 -3.12 -8.26 23.47
C SER A 165 -3.94 -9.02 22.43
N LEU A 166 -3.66 -10.31 22.24
CA LEU A 166 -4.39 -11.18 21.31
C LEU A 166 -5.77 -11.54 21.84
N ILE A 167 -5.87 -11.97 23.09
CA ILE A 167 -7.16 -12.32 23.70
C ILE A 167 -8.09 -11.10 23.70
N ARG A 168 -7.56 -9.89 24.04
CA ARG A 168 -8.33 -8.64 24.02
C ARG A 168 -8.81 -8.21 22.62
N LYS A 169 -8.17 -8.66 21.56
CA LYS A 169 -8.60 -8.37 20.18
C LYS A 169 -9.76 -9.25 19.73
N PHE A 170 -9.96 -10.38 20.35
CA PHE A 170 -10.98 -11.38 19.98
C PHE A 170 -12.11 -11.50 20.99
N SER A 171 -12.01 -10.85 22.17
CA SER A 171 -13.08 -10.70 23.13
C SER A 171 -13.90 -9.42 22.86
#